data_0d750e79a6901a2bd097a2745d60e08b
#
_entry.id   0d750e79a6901a2bd097a2745d60e08b
#
_cell.length_a   1.000
_cell.length_b   1.000
_cell.length_c   1.000
_cell.angle_alpha   90.00
_cell.angle_beta   90.00
_cell.angle_gamma   90.00
#
_symmetry.space_group_name_H-M   'P 1'
#
loop_
_entity.id
_entity.type
_entity.pdbx_description
1 polymer ?
#
loop_
_entity_poly.entity_id
_entity_poly.type
_entity_poly.pdbx_seq_one_letter_code
_entity_poly.pdbx_strand_id
1 'polypeptide(L)'
;MKFLSVFRKTLLEMSRDQWMLGLTLAFAPFFVLLYWLITAGGSTTYTILTINNDRGIQLADGTAFNAGREAIASLARVTYSDGQPILKSVPAASRAEAEPILRNRGAAAFILIPENFSQTLRSLQSDDRSATTQIVFGGDVSNPYYMVGINLSLTALDGYIARTTGQKPLMGYVEEPLGASAARTEFETYVPGTLIFAVILLIFLASMTVAREIETGTLRRLQMTPMSSFDLLGGITAALVLIGTAAYALAFIVALMAGFRSQGPLWLAILVGAVTCLSVIGLGMLVAGFTRTVQQAFVVANFPMAMMMIFSGVIYPLPKIALFTVGGYAVGLYDVLPTTHAVAALNKILTLGAGLKDVYFELAALTLLSVLYFVAGVWMFKRVHLKS
;
A
#
# COMPACT_ATOMS: atom_id res chain seq x y z
N MET A 1 20.30 14.98 33.30
CA MET A 1 20.69 16.27 32.69
C MET A 1 21.41 16.12 31.35
N LYS A 2 22.32 15.15 31.17
CA LYS A 2 23.13 15.00 29.93
C LYS A 2 22.31 14.63 28.69
N PHE A 3 21.38 13.65 28.82
CA PHE A 3 20.41 13.29 27.77
C PHE A 3 19.63 14.50 27.25
N LEU A 4 19.07 15.32 28.14
CA LEU A 4 18.30 16.53 27.77
C LEU A 4 19.16 17.57 27.06
N SER A 5 20.44 17.68 27.40
CA SER A 5 21.37 18.59 26.72
C SER A 5 21.64 18.15 25.29
N VAL A 6 21.79 16.82 25.02
CA VAL A 6 21.92 16.29 23.66
C VAL A 6 20.64 16.46 22.88
N PHE A 7 19.50 16.13 23.47
CA PHE A 7 18.18 16.32 22.86
C PHE A 7 18.00 17.77 22.39
N ARG A 8 18.25 18.75 23.30
CA ARG A 8 18.15 20.18 22.98
C ARG A 8 19.16 20.61 21.90
N LYS A 9 20.42 20.11 21.99
CA LYS A 9 21.45 20.36 20.96
C LYS A 9 20.94 19.92 19.59
N THR A 10 20.51 18.66 19.48
CA THR A 10 20.05 18.09 18.21
C THR A 10 18.86 18.86 17.64
N LEU A 11 17.87 19.21 18.47
CA LEU A 11 16.75 20.03 18.03
C LEU A 11 17.17 21.42 17.54
N LEU A 12 18.11 22.07 18.24
CA LEU A 12 18.62 23.37 17.84
C LEU A 12 19.44 23.29 16.55
N GLU A 13 20.24 22.27 16.36
CA GLU A 13 20.99 22.02 15.11
C GLU A 13 20.03 21.82 13.94
N MET A 14 19.02 20.96 14.10
CA MET A 14 17.99 20.73 13.09
C MET A 14 17.18 22.02 12.80
N SER A 15 16.82 22.80 13.82
CA SER A 15 16.05 24.05 13.63
C SER A 15 16.87 25.15 12.92
N ARG A 16 18.19 25.14 13.05
CA ARG A 16 19.10 26.07 12.35
C ARG A 16 19.36 25.65 10.92
N ASP A 17 19.31 24.37 10.62
CA ASP A 17 19.36 23.83 9.26
C ASP A 17 17.93 23.81 8.68
N GLN A 18 17.44 25.01 8.32
CA GLN A 18 16.07 25.20 7.82
C GLN A 18 15.77 24.36 6.58
N TRP A 19 16.79 24.15 5.72
CA TRP A 19 16.63 23.31 4.53
C TRP A 19 16.40 21.83 4.92
N MET A 20 17.23 21.29 5.80
CA MET A 20 17.12 19.91 6.23
C MET A 20 15.82 19.66 7.00
N LEU A 21 15.46 20.57 7.91
CA LEU A 21 14.20 20.48 8.65
C LEU A 21 12.99 20.63 7.72
N GLY A 22 13.01 21.64 6.83
CA GLY A 22 11.93 21.89 5.88
C GLY A 22 11.71 20.69 4.94
N LEU A 23 12.77 20.12 4.38
CA LEU A 23 12.68 18.92 3.54
C LEU A 23 12.15 17.72 4.34
N THR A 24 12.61 17.52 5.58
CA THR A 24 12.15 16.38 6.41
C THR A 24 10.65 16.51 6.72
N LEU A 25 10.17 17.72 7.06
CA LEU A 25 8.76 17.95 7.36
C LEU A 25 7.87 17.94 6.10
N ALA A 26 8.37 18.44 4.96
CA ALA A 26 7.62 18.53 3.72
C ALA A 26 7.57 17.22 2.96
N PHE A 27 8.55 16.33 3.16
CA PHE A 27 8.71 15.11 2.36
C PHE A 27 7.50 14.17 2.48
N ALA A 28 7.05 13.91 3.69
CA ALA A 28 5.91 13.04 3.94
C ALA A 28 4.59 13.62 3.36
N PRO A 29 4.21 14.87 3.64
CA PRO A 29 3.08 15.53 2.98
C PRO A 29 3.17 15.56 1.46
N PHE A 30 4.37 15.76 0.91
CA PHE A 30 4.59 15.76 -0.53
C PHE A 30 4.17 14.44 -1.18
N PHE A 31 4.54 13.29 -0.60
CA PHE A 31 4.14 11.98 -1.14
C PHE A 31 2.65 11.73 -1.02
N VAL A 32 2.01 12.17 0.05
CA VAL A 32 0.55 12.11 0.18
C VAL A 32 -0.13 12.93 -0.90
N LEU A 33 0.33 14.18 -1.12
CA LEU A 33 -0.20 15.05 -2.17
C LEU A 33 0.07 14.52 -3.57
N LEU A 34 1.29 14.02 -3.81
CA LEU A 34 1.64 13.41 -5.09
C LEU A 34 0.73 12.22 -5.41
N TYR A 35 0.51 11.35 -4.43
CA TYR A 35 -0.37 10.21 -4.61
C TYR A 35 -1.83 10.64 -4.80
N TRP A 36 -2.30 11.61 -4.02
CA TRP A 36 -3.60 12.22 -4.22
C TRP A 36 -3.76 12.81 -5.63
N LEU A 37 -2.75 13.52 -6.12
CA LEU A 37 -2.79 14.11 -7.47
C LEU A 37 -2.85 13.04 -8.57
N ILE A 38 -2.11 11.94 -8.42
CA ILE A 38 -2.15 10.81 -9.36
C ILE A 38 -3.53 10.16 -9.39
N THR A 39 -4.19 10.06 -8.24
CA THR A 39 -5.52 9.45 -8.11
C THR A 39 -6.67 10.45 -8.25
N ALA A 40 -6.39 11.76 -8.29
CA ALA A 40 -7.41 12.83 -8.43
C ALA A 40 -8.17 12.78 -9.76
N GLY A 41 -7.61 12.12 -10.78
CA GLY A 41 -8.27 11.85 -12.06
C GLY A 41 -9.42 10.84 -12.00
N GLY A 42 -9.74 10.32 -10.83
CA GLY A 42 -10.71 9.25 -10.59
C GLY A 42 -10.04 7.93 -10.25
N SER A 43 -10.85 6.97 -9.81
CA SER A 43 -10.39 5.62 -9.53
C SER A 43 -9.91 4.92 -10.80
N THR A 44 -8.96 3.99 -10.66
CA THR A 44 -8.37 3.26 -11.79
C THR A 44 -9.45 2.57 -12.63
N THR A 45 -9.52 2.92 -13.91
CA THR A 45 -10.41 2.27 -14.87
C THR A 45 -9.64 1.21 -15.66
N TYR A 46 -10.15 -0.02 -15.67
CA TYR A 46 -9.53 -1.14 -16.40
C TYR A 46 -10.08 -1.17 -17.83
N THR A 47 -9.22 -0.88 -18.79
CA THR A 47 -9.59 -0.97 -20.22
C THR A 47 -9.67 -2.43 -20.65
N ILE A 48 -10.82 -2.84 -21.17
CA ILE A 48 -11.08 -4.16 -21.74
C ILE A 48 -11.33 -4.02 -23.23
N LEU A 49 -10.52 -4.69 -24.04
CA LEU A 49 -10.76 -4.76 -25.49
C LEU A 49 -11.87 -5.75 -25.75
N THR A 50 -12.86 -5.37 -26.56
CA THR A 50 -14.04 -6.21 -26.81
C THR A 50 -14.13 -6.54 -28.30
N ILE A 51 -14.08 -7.83 -28.62
CA ILE A 51 -14.22 -8.36 -29.96
C ILE A 51 -15.58 -9.05 -30.04
N ASN A 52 -16.52 -8.43 -30.72
CA ASN A 52 -17.87 -8.96 -30.84
C ASN A 52 -18.06 -9.64 -32.22
N ASN A 53 -18.00 -10.95 -32.25
CA ASN A 53 -18.28 -11.76 -33.44
C ASN A 53 -19.74 -12.25 -33.50
N ASP A 54 -20.55 -11.92 -32.47
CA ASP A 54 -21.95 -12.37 -32.42
C ASP A 54 -22.78 -11.86 -33.63
N ARG A 55 -23.37 -12.80 -34.36
CA ARG A 55 -24.19 -12.50 -35.54
C ARG A 55 -25.56 -11.95 -35.18
N GLY A 56 -25.93 -12.04 -33.90
CA GLY A 56 -27.28 -11.68 -33.46
C GLY A 56 -28.36 -12.67 -33.95
N ILE A 57 -29.57 -12.35 -33.59
CA ILE A 57 -30.80 -13.07 -34.00
C ILE A 57 -31.90 -12.10 -34.42
N GLN A 58 -32.84 -12.54 -35.22
CA GLN A 58 -34.12 -11.82 -35.43
C GLN A 58 -35.12 -12.30 -34.39
N LEU A 59 -35.75 -11.36 -33.70
CA LEU A 59 -36.86 -11.62 -32.79
C LEU A 59 -38.16 -11.83 -33.58
N ALA A 60 -39.20 -12.38 -32.91
CA ALA A 60 -40.47 -12.68 -33.53
C ALA A 60 -41.21 -11.42 -34.10
N ASP A 61 -40.88 -10.25 -33.60
CA ASP A 61 -41.37 -8.93 -34.05
C ASP A 61 -40.56 -8.35 -35.23
N GLY A 62 -39.56 -9.09 -35.73
CA GLY A 62 -38.70 -8.65 -36.83
C GLY A 62 -37.54 -7.75 -36.39
N THR A 63 -37.37 -7.44 -35.10
CA THR A 63 -36.24 -6.63 -34.62
C THR A 63 -34.97 -7.46 -34.55
N ALA A 64 -33.85 -6.86 -34.99
CA ALA A 64 -32.53 -7.47 -34.85
C ALA A 64 -32.02 -7.31 -33.42
N PHE A 65 -31.68 -8.41 -32.76
CA PHE A 65 -31.13 -8.42 -31.43
C PHE A 65 -29.71 -9.04 -31.42
N ASN A 66 -28.79 -8.36 -30.78
CA ASN A 66 -27.42 -8.83 -30.62
C ASN A 66 -27.07 -8.86 -29.13
N ALA A 67 -27.09 -10.07 -28.54
CA ALA A 67 -26.81 -10.29 -27.13
C ALA A 67 -25.34 -9.99 -26.78
N GLY A 68 -24.41 -10.16 -27.72
CA GLY A 68 -23.02 -9.83 -27.53
C GLY A 68 -22.81 -8.33 -27.29
N ARG A 69 -23.55 -7.48 -28.01
CA ARG A 69 -23.53 -6.01 -27.79
C ARG A 69 -24.06 -5.64 -26.42
N GLU A 70 -25.16 -6.24 -26.00
CA GLU A 70 -25.75 -6.01 -24.68
C GLU A 70 -24.85 -6.53 -23.55
N ALA A 71 -24.22 -7.69 -23.75
CA ALA A 71 -23.26 -8.26 -22.82
C ALA A 71 -22.05 -7.32 -22.62
N ILE A 72 -21.50 -6.79 -23.71
CA ILE A 72 -20.41 -5.80 -23.65
C ILE A 72 -20.87 -4.52 -22.95
N ALA A 73 -22.09 -4.05 -23.24
CA ALA A 73 -22.64 -2.87 -22.57
C ALA A 73 -22.83 -3.10 -21.05
N SER A 74 -23.02 -4.34 -20.61
CA SER A 74 -23.13 -4.67 -19.20
C SER A 74 -21.84 -4.43 -18.40
N LEU A 75 -20.68 -4.43 -19.04
CA LEU A 75 -19.39 -4.13 -18.40
C LEU A 75 -19.37 -2.72 -17.80
N ALA A 76 -19.97 -1.75 -18.48
CA ALA A 76 -20.06 -0.38 -17.99
C ALA A 76 -20.94 -0.21 -16.73
N ARG A 77 -21.71 -1.24 -16.35
CA ARG A 77 -22.55 -1.21 -15.14
C ARG A 77 -21.77 -1.56 -13.87
N VAL A 78 -20.54 -2.05 -14.02
CA VAL A 78 -19.64 -2.27 -12.89
C VAL A 78 -19.03 -0.93 -12.52
N THR A 79 -19.49 -0.36 -11.41
CA THR A 79 -19.12 0.99 -10.97
C THR A 79 -18.55 0.98 -9.56
N TYR A 80 -17.70 1.96 -9.27
CA TYR A 80 -17.30 2.30 -7.91
C TYR A 80 -18.49 2.88 -7.12
N SER A 81 -18.30 3.07 -5.83
CA SER A 81 -19.32 3.67 -4.94
C SER A 81 -19.69 5.11 -5.32
N ASP A 82 -18.82 5.81 -6.04
CA ASP A 82 -19.03 7.17 -6.59
C ASP A 82 -19.73 7.19 -7.96
N GLY A 83 -20.09 6.01 -8.49
CA GLY A 83 -20.75 5.85 -9.79
C GLY A 83 -19.80 5.85 -11.00
N GLN A 84 -18.48 6.00 -10.80
CA GLN A 84 -17.52 5.91 -11.91
C GLN A 84 -17.39 4.46 -12.40
N PRO A 85 -17.31 4.22 -13.72
CA PRO A 85 -17.17 2.87 -14.26
C PRO A 85 -15.78 2.29 -13.92
N ILE A 86 -15.76 1.06 -13.41
CA ILE A 86 -14.51 0.33 -13.14
C ILE A 86 -13.96 -0.28 -14.42
N LEU A 87 -14.84 -0.71 -15.34
CA LEU A 87 -14.47 -1.31 -16.61
C LEU A 87 -14.80 -0.33 -17.76
N LYS A 88 -13.83 -0.13 -18.64
CA LYS A 88 -13.99 0.62 -19.90
C LYS A 88 -13.86 -0.34 -21.07
N SER A 89 -14.95 -0.59 -21.79
CA SER A 89 -14.91 -1.38 -23.02
C SER A 89 -14.44 -0.53 -24.20
N VAL A 90 -13.47 -1.05 -24.95
CA VAL A 90 -12.96 -0.46 -26.19
C VAL A 90 -13.09 -1.52 -27.30
N PRO A 91 -13.82 -1.26 -28.38
CA PRO A 91 -13.98 -2.24 -29.44
C PRO A 91 -12.64 -2.49 -30.16
N ALA A 92 -12.39 -3.75 -30.50
CA ALA A 92 -11.31 -4.19 -31.38
C ALA A 92 -11.88 -5.10 -32.46
N ALA A 93 -11.42 -4.98 -33.70
CA ALA A 93 -11.95 -5.75 -34.81
C ALA A 93 -11.49 -7.22 -34.76
N SER A 94 -10.32 -7.49 -34.19
CA SER A 94 -9.76 -8.83 -34.15
C SER A 94 -8.76 -9.01 -33.02
N ARG A 95 -8.41 -10.27 -32.74
CA ARG A 95 -7.33 -10.61 -31.82
C ARG A 95 -5.97 -10.04 -32.24
N ALA A 96 -5.71 -9.99 -33.55
CA ALA A 96 -4.46 -9.44 -34.09
C ALA A 96 -4.30 -7.94 -33.81
N GLU A 97 -5.41 -7.20 -33.73
CA GLU A 97 -5.43 -5.79 -33.32
C GLU A 97 -5.26 -5.64 -31.81
N ALA A 98 -5.85 -6.53 -31.02
CA ALA A 98 -5.79 -6.48 -29.57
C ALA A 98 -4.40 -6.79 -29.01
N GLU A 99 -3.68 -7.76 -29.58
CA GLU A 99 -2.38 -8.22 -29.06
C GLU A 99 -1.31 -7.15 -28.91
N PRO A 100 -1.05 -6.26 -29.87
CA PRO A 100 -0.05 -5.20 -29.68
C PRO A 100 -0.45 -4.18 -28.60
N ILE A 101 -1.74 -3.90 -28.44
CA ILE A 101 -2.24 -3.00 -27.38
C ILE A 101 -1.97 -3.63 -26.00
N LEU A 102 -2.23 -4.92 -25.86
CA LEU A 102 -1.97 -5.66 -24.62
C LEU A 102 -0.47 -5.76 -24.31
N ARG A 103 0.37 -6.02 -25.30
CA ARG A 103 1.84 -6.06 -25.16
C ARG A 103 2.38 -4.71 -24.65
N ASN A 104 1.80 -3.60 -25.10
CA ASN A 104 2.14 -2.25 -24.67
C ASN A 104 1.42 -1.82 -23.39
N ARG A 105 0.69 -2.74 -22.71
CA ARG A 105 -0.10 -2.48 -21.49
C ARG A 105 -1.14 -1.37 -21.66
N GLY A 106 -1.60 -1.14 -22.88
CA GLY A 106 -2.68 -0.17 -23.19
C GLY A 106 -4.08 -0.65 -22.78
N ALA A 107 -4.21 -1.95 -22.48
CA ALA A 107 -5.44 -2.55 -21.95
C ALA A 107 -5.10 -3.67 -20.96
N ALA A 108 -6.06 -3.98 -20.08
CA ALA A 108 -5.93 -5.04 -19.09
C ALA A 108 -6.11 -6.43 -19.70
N ALA A 109 -7.13 -6.58 -20.54
CA ALA A 109 -7.51 -7.84 -21.18
C ALA A 109 -8.27 -7.61 -22.48
N PHE A 110 -8.50 -8.68 -23.25
CA PHE A 110 -9.54 -8.71 -24.27
C PHE A 110 -10.61 -9.76 -23.95
N ILE A 111 -11.81 -9.50 -24.44
CA ILE A 111 -12.94 -10.43 -24.40
C ILE A 111 -13.40 -10.65 -25.84
N LEU A 112 -13.53 -11.91 -26.24
CA LEU A 112 -14.07 -12.28 -27.53
C LEU A 112 -15.42 -12.99 -27.33
N ILE A 113 -16.46 -12.37 -27.84
CA ILE A 113 -17.81 -12.93 -27.87
C ILE A 113 -17.95 -13.76 -29.17
N PRO A 114 -18.33 -15.04 -29.07
CA PRO A 114 -18.40 -15.94 -30.22
C PRO A 114 -19.62 -15.64 -31.12
N GLU A 115 -19.56 -16.13 -32.37
CA GLU A 115 -20.56 -15.90 -33.40
C GLU A 115 -21.97 -16.37 -33.04
N ASN A 116 -22.09 -17.45 -32.31
CA ASN A 116 -23.35 -18.08 -31.93
C ASN A 116 -23.89 -17.63 -30.56
N PHE A 117 -23.36 -16.56 -29.97
CA PHE A 117 -23.69 -16.15 -28.60
C PHE A 117 -25.17 -15.86 -28.40
N SER A 118 -25.78 -15.01 -29.28
CA SER A 118 -27.22 -14.69 -29.23
C SER A 118 -28.08 -15.95 -29.39
N GLN A 119 -27.70 -16.84 -30.28
CA GLN A 119 -28.45 -18.08 -30.53
C GLN A 119 -28.42 -19.01 -29.33
N THR A 120 -27.24 -19.20 -28.71
CA THR A 120 -27.07 -20.01 -27.51
C THR A 120 -27.88 -19.44 -26.33
N LEU A 121 -27.87 -18.13 -26.12
CA LEU A 121 -28.67 -17.50 -25.08
C LEU A 121 -30.17 -17.76 -25.27
N ARG A 122 -30.64 -17.70 -26.49
CA ARG A 122 -32.06 -17.96 -26.82
C ARG A 122 -32.42 -19.45 -26.56
N SER A 123 -31.54 -20.40 -26.93
CA SER A 123 -31.72 -21.82 -26.62
C SER A 123 -31.82 -22.07 -25.12
N LEU A 124 -30.95 -21.41 -24.33
CA LEU A 124 -31.00 -21.50 -22.87
C LEU A 124 -32.29 -20.94 -22.26
N GLN A 125 -32.89 -19.91 -22.86
CA GLN A 125 -34.22 -19.40 -22.47
C GLN A 125 -35.34 -20.42 -22.71
N SER A 126 -35.15 -21.28 -23.70
CA SER A 126 -36.12 -22.35 -24.06
C SER A 126 -35.82 -23.66 -23.31
N ASP A 127 -34.97 -23.63 -22.27
CA ASP A 127 -34.50 -24.78 -21.47
C ASP A 127 -33.73 -25.85 -22.27
N ASP A 128 -33.27 -25.52 -23.48
CA ASP A 128 -32.37 -26.36 -24.26
C ASP A 128 -30.93 -26.20 -23.76
N ARG A 129 -30.50 -27.14 -22.91
CA ARG A 129 -29.16 -27.16 -22.33
C ARG A 129 -28.10 -27.83 -23.22
N SER A 130 -28.45 -28.25 -24.41
CA SER A 130 -27.48 -28.85 -25.36
C SER A 130 -26.64 -27.78 -26.04
N ALA A 131 -27.13 -26.56 -26.17
CA ALA A 131 -26.42 -25.46 -26.80
C ALA A 131 -25.30 -24.93 -25.89
N THR A 132 -24.08 -25.01 -26.39
CA THR A 132 -22.88 -24.49 -25.67
C THR A 132 -22.15 -23.45 -26.50
N THR A 133 -21.53 -22.49 -25.82
CA THR A 133 -20.67 -21.48 -26.45
C THR A 133 -19.55 -21.11 -25.48
N GLN A 134 -18.49 -20.53 -26.00
CA GLN A 134 -17.32 -20.14 -25.20
C GLN A 134 -16.98 -18.67 -25.42
N ILE A 135 -17.00 -17.91 -24.36
CA ILE A 135 -16.41 -16.57 -24.34
C ILE A 135 -14.93 -16.73 -24.06
N VAL A 136 -14.08 -16.11 -24.88
CA VAL A 136 -12.63 -16.20 -24.70
C VAL A 136 -12.14 -14.94 -24.03
N PHE A 137 -11.39 -15.13 -22.95
CA PHE A 137 -10.65 -14.07 -22.25
C PHE A 137 -9.17 -14.23 -22.54
N GLY A 138 -8.48 -13.14 -22.82
CA GLY A 138 -7.04 -13.20 -23.06
C GLY A 138 -6.35 -11.91 -22.65
N GLY A 139 -5.06 -12.05 -22.34
CA GLY A 139 -4.21 -10.92 -21.95
C GLY A 139 -2.89 -11.40 -21.37
N ASP A 140 -2.13 -10.45 -20.83
CA ASP A 140 -0.87 -10.73 -20.14
C ASP A 140 -1.15 -11.11 -18.69
N VAL A 141 -1.07 -12.40 -18.37
CA VAL A 141 -1.31 -12.95 -17.01
C VAL A 141 -0.32 -12.39 -15.98
N SER A 142 0.84 -11.91 -16.40
CA SER A 142 1.82 -11.25 -15.52
C SER A 142 1.43 -9.80 -15.17
N ASN A 143 0.46 -9.23 -15.87
CA ASN A 143 -0.07 -7.90 -15.58
C ASN A 143 -1.09 -7.99 -14.43
N PRO A 144 -0.86 -7.32 -13.27
CA PRO A 144 -1.83 -7.33 -12.17
C PRO A 144 -3.25 -6.87 -12.57
N TYR A 145 -3.36 -5.95 -13.52
CA TYR A 145 -4.63 -5.43 -14.02
C TYR A 145 -5.45 -6.47 -14.81
N TYR A 146 -4.77 -7.47 -15.38
CA TYR A 146 -5.43 -8.58 -16.08
C TYR A 146 -6.38 -9.35 -15.16
N MET A 147 -5.88 -9.77 -13.99
CA MET A 147 -6.71 -10.56 -13.05
C MET A 147 -7.91 -9.76 -12.53
N VAL A 148 -7.73 -8.48 -12.23
CA VAL A 148 -8.82 -7.62 -11.78
C VAL A 148 -9.84 -7.41 -12.90
N GLY A 149 -9.36 -7.02 -14.09
CA GLY A 149 -10.22 -6.78 -15.25
C GLY A 149 -11.05 -7.99 -15.66
N ILE A 150 -10.45 -9.19 -15.66
CA ILE A 150 -11.16 -10.42 -16.01
C ILE A 150 -12.20 -10.81 -14.97
N ASN A 151 -11.84 -10.82 -13.67
CA ASN A 151 -12.79 -11.22 -12.62
C ASN A 151 -14.03 -10.30 -12.61
N LEU A 152 -13.84 -9.00 -12.75
CA LEU A 152 -14.94 -8.05 -12.83
C LEU A 152 -15.77 -8.24 -14.13
N SER A 153 -15.11 -8.54 -15.25
CA SER A 153 -15.78 -8.81 -16.52
C SER A 153 -16.60 -10.11 -16.47
N LEU A 154 -16.08 -11.18 -15.86
CA LEU A 154 -16.80 -12.42 -15.62
C LEU A 154 -18.06 -12.16 -14.78
N THR A 155 -17.94 -11.45 -13.67
CA THR A 155 -19.09 -11.10 -12.81
C THR A 155 -20.17 -10.33 -13.57
N ALA A 156 -19.77 -9.35 -14.40
CA ALA A 156 -20.70 -8.57 -15.21
C ALA A 156 -21.42 -9.42 -16.26
N LEU A 157 -20.68 -10.29 -16.97
CA LEU A 157 -21.20 -11.18 -18.00
C LEU A 157 -22.10 -12.26 -17.42
N ASP A 158 -21.71 -12.90 -16.34
CA ASP A 158 -22.54 -13.89 -15.63
C ASP A 158 -23.85 -13.25 -15.15
N GLY A 159 -23.78 -12.05 -14.58
CA GLY A 159 -24.94 -11.30 -14.19
C GLY A 159 -25.86 -10.92 -15.38
N TYR A 160 -25.29 -10.65 -16.56
CA TYR A 160 -26.05 -10.41 -17.78
C TYR A 160 -26.73 -11.71 -18.26
N ILE A 161 -25.99 -12.81 -18.36
CA ILE A 161 -26.49 -14.13 -18.79
C ILE A 161 -27.64 -14.58 -17.88
N ALA A 162 -27.43 -14.52 -16.57
CA ALA A 162 -28.46 -14.91 -15.59
C ALA A 162 -29.74 -14.11 -15.72
N ARG A 163 -29.65 -12.79 -15.89
CA ARG A 163 -30.84 -11.92 -16.10
C ARG A 163 -31.54 -12.22 -17.41
N THR A 164 -30.80 -12.47 -18.49
CA THR A 164 -31.34 -12.67 -19.83
C THR A 164 -31.98 -14.04 -19.98
N THR A 165 -31.39 -15.07 -19.40
CA THR A 165 -31.93 -16.45 -19.47
C THR A 165 -33.01 -16.74 -18.44
N GLY A 166 -33.21 -15.84 -17.46
CA GLY A 166 -34.11 -16.09 -16.32
C GLY A 166 -33.65 -17.20 -15.39
N GLN A 167 -32.46 -17.76 -15.63
CA GLN A 167 -31.89 -18.81 -14.76
C GLN A 167 -31.47 -18.16 -13.45
N LYS A 168 -32.13 -18.53 -12.38
CA LYS A 168 -31.65 -18.16 -11.02
C LYS A 168 -30.38 -18.95 -10.75
N PRO A 169 -29.29 -18.32 -10.34
CA PRO A 169 -28.10 -19.05 -9.89
C PRO A 169 -28.50 -20.01 -8.78
N LEU A 170 -28.01 -21.26 -8.84
CA LEU A 170 -28.27 -22.28 -7.81
C LEU A 170 -27.74 -21.85 -6.43
N MET A 171 -26.78 -20.94 -6.40
CA MET A 171 -26.25 -20.32 -5.19
C MET A 171 -26.25 -18.78 -5.38
N GLY A 172 -26.79 -18.09 -4.37
CA GLY A 172 -26.64 -16.64 -4.27
C GLY A 172 -25.35 -16.31 -3.53
N TYR A 173 -24.59 -15.36 -4.04
CA TYR A 173 -23.43 -14.81 -3.35
C TYR A 173 -23.83 -13.46 -2.76
N VAL A 174 -23.59 -13.30 -1.47
CA VAL A 174 -23.73 -12.04 -0.75
C VAL A 174 -22.33 -11.63 -0.34
N GLU A 175 -21.88 -10.49 -0.85
CA GLU A 175 -20.61 -9.89 -0.45
C GLU A 175 -20.87 -9.00 0.77
N GLU A 176 -20.29 -9.32 1.90
CA GLU A 176 -20.34 -8.51 3.11
C GLU A 176 -18.98 -7.88 3.34
N PRO A 177 -18.77 -6.62 2.90
CA PRO A 177 -17.51 -5.95 3.07
C PRO A 177 -17.20 -5.68 4.53
N LEU A 178 -15.95 -5.94 4.93
CA LEU A 178 -15.51 -5.69 6.28
C LEU A 178 -15.28 -4.18 6.52
N GLY A 179 -15.99 -3.61 7.49
CA GLY A 179 -15.90 -2.18 7.80
C GLY A 179 -16.28 -1.31 6.61
N ALA A 180 -15.52 -0.25 6.36
CA ALA A 180 -15.74 0.66 5.23
C ALA A 180 -14.99 0.27 3.96
N SER A 181 -14.49 -0.96 3.85
CA SER A 181 -13.59 -1.38 2.74
C SER A 181 -14.20 -1.23 1.36
N ALA A 182 -15.50 -1.47 1.20
CA ALA A 182 -16.19 -1.33 -0.10
C ALA A 182 -16.43 0.12 -0.55
N ALA A 183 -16.45 1.07 0.38
CA ALA A 183 -16.75 2.48 0.09
C ALA A 183 -15.50 3.33 -0.14
N ARG A 184 -14.30 2.71 -0.17
CA ARG A 184 -13.04 3.43 -0.27
C ARG A 184 -12.65 3.74 -1.70
N THR A 185 -12.15 4.96 -1.88
CA THR A 185 -11.46 5.36 -3.10
C THR A 185 -10.06 4.72 -3.17
N GLU A 186 -9.45 4.71 -4.35
CA GLU A 186 -8.08 4.23 -4.51
C GLU A 186 -7.11 5.01 -3.62
N PHE A 187 -7.24 6.34 -3.56
CA PHE A 187 -6.47 7.19 -2.66
C PHE A 187 -6.57 6.73 -1.20
N GLU A 188 -7.78 6.55 -0.70
CA GLU A 188 -8.01 6.14 0.69
C GLU A 188 -7.43 4.77 1.03
N THR A 189 -7.37 3.86 0.07
CA THR A 189 -6.81 2.51 0.24
C THR A 189 -5.31 2.54 0.47
N TYR A 190 -4.59 3.45 -0.19
CA TYR A 190 -3.13 3.52 -0.12
C TYR A 190 -2.60 4.50 0.94
N VAL A 191 -3.42 5.37 1.52
CA VAL A 191 -2.98 6.32 2.57
C VAL A 191 -2.22 5.65 3.72
N PRO A 192 -2.69 4.53 4.32
CA PRO A 192 -1.94 3.87 5.39
C PRO A 192 -0.51 3.49 5.00
N GLY A 193 -0.33 2.93 3.80
CA GLY A 193 0.97 2.58 3.24
C GLY A 193 1.84 3.81 2.98
N THR A 194 1.28 4.85 2.37
CA THR A 194 2.00 6.11 2.05
C THR A 194 2.51 6.81 3.32
N LEU A 195 1.72 6.81 4.39
CA LEU A 195 2.13 7.36 5.68
C LEU A 195 3.32 6.59 6.27
N ILE A 196 3.33 5.27 6.19
CA ILE A 196 4.45 4.45 6.67
C ILE A 196 5.66 4.57 5.76
N PHE A 197 5.47 4.69 4.43
CA PHE A 197 6.56 4.97 3.50
C PHE A 197 7.33 6.23 3.90
N ALA A 198 6.63 7.29 4.26
CA ALA A 198 7.25 8.53 4.73
C ALA A 198 8.09 8.32 6.00
N VAL A 199 7.62 7.48 6.93
CA VAL A 199 8.37 7.12 8.15
C VAL A 199 9.61 6.29 7.83
N ILE A 200 9.55 5.37 6.86
CA ILE A 200 10.71 4.54 6.45
C ILE A 200 11.92 5.41 6.09
N LEU A 201 11.69 6.54 5.46
CA LEU A 201 12.76 7.43 5.02
C LEU A 201 13.51 8.14 6.17
N LEU A 202 12.95 8.13 7.37
CA LEU A 202 13.66 8.60 8.58
C LEU A 202 14.91 7.77 8.91
N ILE A 203 15.06 6.57 8.32
CA ILE A 203 16.27 5.75 8.49
C ILE A 203 17.52 6.50 7.98
N PHE A 204 17.39 7.25 6.89
CA PHE A 204 18.48 8.06 6.37
C PHE A 204 18.84 9.19 7.33
N LEU A 205 17.80 9.92 7.80
CA LEU A 205 17.99 11.00 8.74
C LEU A 205 18.72 10.52 10.01
N ALA A 206 18.28 9.40 10.56
CA ALA A 206 18.87 8.83 11.77
C ALA A 206 20.31 8.35 11.55
N SER A 207 20.53 7.56 10.51
CA SER A 207 21.87 6.99 10.23
C SER A 207 22.90 8.08 9.89
N MET A 208 22.51 9.06 9.07
CA MET A 208 23.38 10.16 8.67
C MET A 208 23.68 11.14 9.82
N THR A 209 22.69 11.43 10.68
CA THR A 209 22.90 12.29 11.85
C THR A 209 23.93 11.69 12.79
N VAL A 210 23.83 10.41 13.11
CA VAL A 210 24.80 9.73 13.97
C VAL A 210 26.16 9.59 13.30
N ALA A 211 26.19 9.24 12.01
CA ALA A 211 27.45 9.15 11.25
C ALA A 211 28.17 10.50 11.17
N ARG A 212 27.47 11.62 11.09
CA ARG A 212 28.03 12.98 11.14
C ARG A 212 28.75 13.25 12.46
N GLU A 213 28.20 12.82 13.61
CA GLU A 213 28.87 12.97 14.91
C GLU A 213 30.18 12.16 14.99
N ILE A 214 30.25 11.02 14.28
CA ILE A 214 31.46 10.21 14.17
C ILE A 214 32.48 10.90 13.27
N GLU A 215 32.08 11.28 12.06
CA GLU A 215 32.93 11.86 11.01
C GLU A 215 33.58 13.19 11.42
N THR A 216 32.81 14.05 12.11
CA THR A 216 33.29 15.36 12.60
C THR A 216 34.14 15.27 13.85
N GLY A 217 34.35 14.06 14.41
CA GLY A 217 35.14 13.83 15.60
C GLY A 217 34.50 14.37 16.88
N THR A 218 33.21 14.78 16.84
CA THR A 218 32.45 15.21 18.02
C THR A 218 32.41 14.11 19.07
N LEU A 219 32.33 12.86 18.64
CA LEU A 219 32.34 11.69 19.51
C LEU A 219 33.60 11.64 20.39
N ARG A 220 34.80 11.93 19.85
CA ARG A 220 36.08 11.92 20.62
C ARG A 220 36.06 13.00 21.71
N ARG A 221 35.47 14.17 21.41
CA ARG A 221 35.31 15.26 22.40
C ARG A 221 34.32 14.90 23.49
N LEU A 222 33.25 14.18 23.14
CA LEU A 222 32.24 13.70 24.09
C LEU A 222 32.80 12.61 25.00
N GLN A 223 33.74 11.77 24.52
CA GLN A 223 34.44 10.77 25.34
C GLN A 223 35.26 11.39 26.50
N MET A 224 35.73 12.63 26.35
CA MET A 224 36.40 13.37 27.43
C MET A 224 35.43 13.90 28.50
N THR A 225 34.12 13.76 28.28
CA THR A 225 33.08 14.14 29.24
C THR A 225 32.47 12.88 29.86
N PRO A 226 31.96 12.93 31.10
CA PRO A 226 31.31 11.79 31.74
C PRO A 226 29.91 11.49 31.11
N MET A 227 29.78 11.53 29.76
CA MET A 227 28.57 11.23 29.02
C MET A 227 28.54 9.76 28.59
N SER A 228 27.41 9.09 28.76
CA SER A 228 27.24 7.73 28.30
C SER A 228 26.79 7.69 26.82
N SER A 229 27.08 6.56 26.14
CA SER A 229 26.55 6.34 24.77
C SER A 229 25.03 6.39 24.73
N PHE A 230 24.38 5.99 25.83
CA PHE A 230 22.93 6.04 25.96
C PHE A 230 22.44 7.50 26.02
N ASP A 231 23.15 8.39 26.75
CA ASP A 231 22.79 9.82 26.81
C ASP A 231 22.89 10.46 25.43
N LEU A 232 23.94 10.12 24.65
CA LEU A 232 24.16 10.64 23.30
C LEU A 232 23.10 10.11 22.33
N LEU A 233 23.06 8.80 22.14
CA LEU A 233 22.18 8.18 21.14
C LEU A 233 20.71 8.33 21.51
N GLY A 234 20.37 8.20 22.79
CA GLY A 234 19.01 8.41 23.28
C GLY A 234 18.52 9.86 23.07
N GLY A 235 19.40 10.84 23.35
CA GLY A 235 19.08 12.25 23.12
C GLY A 235 18.83 12.57 21.64
N ILE A 236 19.69 12.04 20.74
CA ILE A 236 19.51 12.15 19.29
C ILE A 236 18.20 11.45 18.87
N THR A 237 17.97 10.20 19.31
CA THR A 237 16.75 9.44 18.99
C THR A 237 15.49 10.21 19.39
N ALA A 238 15.44 10.71 20.62
CA ALA A 238 14.28 11.44 21.10
C ALA A 238 13.98 12.70 20.26
N ALA A 239 15.03 13.44 19.85
CA ALA A 239 14.87 14.59 18.97
C ALA A 239 14.34 14.20 17.59
N LEU A 240 14.90 13.16 17.00
CA LEU A 240 14.48 12.67 15.67
C LEU A 240 13.08 12.05 15.70
N VAL A 241 12.70 11.34 16.78
CA VAL A 241 11.33 10.82 16.96
C VAL A 241 10.32 11.96 17.04
N LEU A 242 10.65 13.04 17.75
CA LEU A 242 9.77 14.20 17.81
C LEU A 242 9.57 14.82 16.41
N ILE A 243 10.65 15.04 15.67
CA ILE A 243 10.60 15.60 14.31
C ILE A 243 9.88 14.62 13.36
N GLY A 244 10.19 13.35 13.40
CA GLY A 244 9.55 12.33 12.57
C GLY A 244 8.06 12.20 12.87
N THR A 245 7.66 12.22 14.12
CA THR A 245 6.25 12.22 14.53
C THR A 245 5.53 13.47 14.06
N ALA A 246 6.19 14.64 14.12
CA ALA A 246 5.62 15.87 13.58
C ALA A 246 5.44 15.82 12.06
N ALA A 247 6.43 15.29 11.33
CA ALA A 247 6.34 15.06 9.88
C ALA A 247 5.21 14.08 9.51
N TYR A 248 5.10 12.98 10.25
CA TYR A 248 4.02 12.01 10.10
C TYR A 248 2.65 12.62 10.36
N ALA A 249 2.51 13.38 11.47
CA ALA A 249 1.26 14.06 11.81
C ALA A 249 0.86 15.09 10.74
N LEU A 250 1.83 15.83 10.21
CA LEU A 250 1.61 16.78 9.12
C LEU A 250 1.14 16.06 7.84
N ALA A 251 1.78 14.94 7.47
CA ALA A 251 1.34 14.13 6.34
C ALA A 251 -0.08 13.60 6.53
N PHE A 252 -0.43 13.19 7.75
CA PHE A 252 -1.76 12.71 8.08
C PHE A 252 -2.81 13.85 8.00
N ILE A 253 -2.49 15.04 8.48
CA ILE A 253 -3.34 16.23 8.33
C ILE A 253 -3.57 16.52 6.83
N VAL A 254 -2.52 16.49 6.02
CA VAL A 254 -2.64 16.70 4.57
C VAL A 254 -3.51 15.61 3.92
N ALA A 255 -3.41 14.35 4.34
CA ALA A 255 -4.28 13.29 3.85
C ALA A 255 -5.75 13.58 4.20
N LEU A 256 -6.05 14.02 5.42
CA LEU A 256 -7.41 14.44 5.82
C LEU A 256 -7.92 15.62 4.99
N MET A 257 -7.09 16.62 4.74
CA MET A 257 -7.45 17.77 3.87
C MET A 257 -7.67 17.34 2.41
N ALA A 258 -6.96 16.31 1.94
CA ALA A 258 -7.14 15.71 0.61
C ALA A 258 -8.38 14.82 0.49
N GLY A 259 -9.19 14.71 1.56
CA GLY A 259 -10.46 13.97 1.55
C GLY A 259 -10.41 12.57 2.19
N PHE A 260 -9.26 12.14 2.72
CA PHE A 260 -9.18 10.86 3.44
C PHE A 260 -10.09 10.84 4.67
N ARG A 261 -10.86 9.76 4.83
CA ARG A 261 -11.77 9.57 5.97
C ARG A 261 -11.30 8.41 6.83
N SER A 262 -10.86 8.71 8.06
CA SER A 262 -10.53 7.67 9.04
C SER A 262 -11.80 7.07 9.64
N GLN A 263 -11.86 5.74 9.76
CA GLN A 263 -12.96 5.04 10.43
C GLN A 263 -12.69 4.86 11.93
N GLY A 264 -11.43 4.86 12.34
CA GLY A 264 -11.02 4.69 13.72
C GLY A 264 -10.43 5.96 14.35
N PRO A 265 -10.01 5.85 15.63
CA PRO A 265 -9.54 6.99 16.40
C PRO A 265 -8.20 7.53 15.90
N LEU A 266 -8.14 8.81 15.53
CA LEU A 266 -6.96 9.48 14.98
C LEU A 266 -5.76 9.44 15.94
N TRP A 267 -5.99 9.59 17.25
CA TRP A 267 -4.92 9.55 18.24
C TRP A 267 -4.16 8.23 18.23
N LEU A 268 -4.87 7.12 17.97
CA LEU A 268 -4.27 5.78 17.89
C LEU A 268 -3.40 5.64 16.63
N ALA A 269 -3.82 6.20 15.51
CA ALA A 269 -3.01 6.23 14.30
C ALA A 269 -1.73 7.07 14.50
N ILE A 270 -1.82 8.22 15.22
CA ILE A 270 -0.64 9.03 15.58
C ILE A 270 0.29 8.25 16.51
N LEU A 271 -0.25 7.53 17.49
CA LEU A 271 0.54 6.68 18.38
C LEU A 271 1.31 5.61 17.61
N VAL A 272 0.64 4.88 16.70
CA VAL A 272 1.28 3.88 15.82
C VAL A 272 2.41 4.54 15.01
N GLY A 273 2.17 5.71 14.41
CA GLY A 273 3.17 6.47 13.68
C GLY A 273 4.38 6.83 14.54
N ALA A 274 4.16 7.33 15.76
CA ALA A 274 5.23 7.71 16.68
C ALA A 274 6.10 6.50 17.11
N VAL A 275 5.48 5.36 17.43
CA VAL A 275 6.21 4.12 17.78
C VAL A 275 6.95 3.59 16.56
N THR A 276 6.38 3.71 15.36
CA THR A 276 7.06 3.33 14.11
C THR A 276 8.27 4.22 13.85
N CYS A 277 8.17 5.54 14.07
CA CYS A 277 9.31 6.45 13.99
C CYS A 277 10.45 6.00 14.92
N LEU A 278 10.13 5.64 16.16
CA LEU A 278 11.12 5.14 17.12
C LEU A 278 11.81 3.87 16.61
N SER A 279 11.06 2.92 16.04
CA SER A 279 11.61 1.68 15.47
C SER A 279 12.54 1.94 14.29
N VAL A 280 12.09 2.76 13.34
CA VAL A 280 12.87 3.05 12.12
C VAL A 280 14.13 3.85 12.45
N ILE A 281 14.04 4.81 13.37
CA ILE A 281 15.19 5.57 13.86
C ILE A 281 16.17 4.65 14.59
N GLY A 282 15.67 3.71 15.42
CA GLY A 282 16.49 2.69 16.07
C GLY A 282 17.27 1.83 15.07
N LEU A 283 16.62 1.44 13.98
CA LEU A 283 17.26 0.73 12.87
C LEU A 283 18.31 1.60 12.15
N GLY A 284 18.05 2.88 11.95
CA GLY A 284 19.02 3.85 11.42
C GLY A 284 20.24 4.00 12.31
N MET A 285 20.06 3.95 13.62
CA MET A 285 21.20 3.93 14.57
C MET A 285 22.03 2.66 14.50
N LEU A 286 21.37 1.50 14.29
CA LEU A 286 22.07 0.26 14.04
C LEU A 286 22.92 0.36 12.78
N VAL A 287 22.41 0.93 11.69
CA VAL A 287 23.17 1.22 10.47
C VAL A 287 24.39 2.10 10.76
N ALA A 288 24.19 3.20 11.51
CA ALA A 288 25.28 4.09 11.89
C ALA A 288 26.36 3.40 12.72
N GLY A 289 26.00 2.37 13.49
CA GLY A 289 26.93 1.56 14.26
C GLY A 289 27.97 0.83 13.40
N PHE A 290 27.67 0.56 12.13
CA PHE A 290 28.58 -0.11 11.18
C PHE A 290 29.36 0.87 10.29
N THR A 291 29.01 2.16 10.29
CA THR A 291 29.51 3.14 9.32
C THR A 291 30.41 4.18 10.00
N ARG A 292 31.31 4.78 9.23
CA ARG A 292 32.25 5.79 9.71
C ARG A 292 32.05 7.17 9.07
N THR A 293 31.36 7.22 7.94
CA THR A 293 31.07 8.46 7.20
C THR A 293 29.60 8.58 6.86
N VAL A 294 29.14 9.81 6.65
CA VAL A 294 27.75 10.11 6.25
C VAL A 294 27.41 9.40 4.94
N GLN A 295 28.33 9.37 3.98
CA GLN A 295 28.13 8.69 2.71
C GLN A 295 27.95 7.17 2.87
N GLN A 296 28.77 6.53 3.69
CA GLN A 296 28.61 5.10 4.02
C GLN A 296 27.25 4.83 4.70
N ALA A 297 26.86 5.68 5.64
CA ALA A 297 25.58 5.55 6.32
C ALA A 297 24.39 5.62 5.34
N PHE A 298 24.44 6.55 4.40
CA PHE A 298 23.43 6.67 3.35
C PHE A 298 23.35 5.39 2.49
N VAL A 299 24.50 4.90 1.99
CA VAL A 299 24.52 3.70 1.14
C VAL A 299 24.03 2.46 1.88
N VAL A 300 24.49 2.23 3.12
CA VAL A 300 24.09 1.06 3.93
C VAL A 300 22.61 1.13 4.32
N ALA A 301 22.08 2.33 4.61
CA ALA A 301 20.68 2.52 4.98
C ALA A 301 19.69 2.15 3.86
N ASN A 302 20.12 2.20 2.57
CA ASN A 302 19.27 1.77 1.46
C ASN A 302 18.84 0.30 1.57
N PHE A 303 19.67 -0.57 2.14
CA PHE A 303 19.35 -1.99 2.23
C PHE A 303 18.15 -2.26 3.17
N PRO A 304 18.17 -1.87 4.47
CA PRO A 304 17.01 -2.06 5.33
C PRO A 304 15.81 -1.21 4.88
N MET A 305 16.02 -0.04 4.27
CA MET A 305 14.94 0.76 3.68
C MET A 305 14.22 -0.03 2.59
N ALA A 306 14.95 -0.63 1.63
CA ALA A 306 14.37 -1.43 0.56
C ALA A 306 13.63 -2.67 1.12
N MET A 307 14.20 -3.33 2.12
CA MET A 307 13.55 -4.45 2.83
C MET A 307 12.20 -4.03 3.42
N MET A 308 12.16 -2.92 4.14
CA MET A 308 10.92 -2.38 4.70
C MET A 308 9.91 -1.99 3.61
N MET A 309 10.36 -1.38 2.52
CA MET A 309 9.50 -0.95 1.42
C MET A 309 8.83 -2.13 0.70
N ILE A 310 9.61 -3.18 0.41
CA ILE A 310 9.13 -4.33 -0.38
C ILE A 310 8.32 -5.29 0.48
N PHE A 311 8.81 -5.64 1.68
CA PHE A 311 8.27 -6.76 2.46
C PHE A 311 7.26 -6.37 3.54
N SER A 312 7.03 -5.08 3.79
CA SER A 312 6.08 -4.62 4.83
C SER A 312 4.64 -4.43 4.34
N GLY A 313 4.36 -4.66 3.06
CA GLY A 313 3.03 -4.37 2.51
C GLY A 313 2.73 -2.88 2.33
N VAL A 314 3.75 -2.02 2.34
CA VAL A 314 3.61 -0.56 2.13
C VAL A 314 3.16 -0.25 0.71
N ILE A 315 3.78 -0.90 -0.29
CA ILE A 315 3.46 -0.70 -1.70
C ILE A 315 2.41 -1.72 -2.16
N TYR A 316 2.60 -2.97 -1.78
CA TYR A 316 1.72 -4.07 -2.16
C TYR A 316 1.60 -5.09 -1.03
N PRO A 317 0.38 -5.51 -0.64
CA PRO A 317 0.20 -6.51 0.40
C PRO A 317 0.76 -7.86 -0.07
N LEU A 318 1.76 -8.37 0.65
CA LEU A 318 2.35 -9.67 0.38
C LEU A 318 1.63 -10.77 1.18
N PRO A 319 1.52 -11.99 0.62
CA PRO A 319 1.02 -13.14 1.36
C PRO A 319 1.86 -13.39 2.61
N LYS A 320 1.21 -13.63 3.74
CA LYS A 320 1.89 -13.88 5.00
C LYS A 320 2.47 -15.30 5.03
N ILE A 321 3.79 -15.41 5.09
CA ILE A 321 4.50 -16.68 5.29
C ILE A 321 4.56 -16.92 6.81
N ALA A 322 3.57 -17.63 7.35
CA ALA A 322 3.50 -17.93 8.77
C ALA A 322 4.58 -18.95 9.17
N LEU A 323 5.35 -18.63 10.22
CA LEU A 323 6.37 -19.50 10.79
C LEU A 323 5.85 -20.23 12.05
N PHE A 324 5.16 -19.50 12.93
CA PHE A 324 4.57 -20.02 14.15
C PHE A 324 3.41 -19.12 14.61
N THR A 325 2.69 -19.53 15.65
CA THR A 325 1.55 -18.78 16.17
C THR A 325 1.78 -18.42 17.64
N VAL A 326 1.51 -17.17 18.01
CA VAL A 326 1.60 -16.66 19.39
C VAL A 326 0.26 -16.01 19.75
N GLY A 327 -0.40 -16.52 20.78
CA GLY A 327 -1.67 -15.95 21.26
C GLY A 327 -2.77 -15.86 20.20
N GLY A 328 -2.80 -16.79 19.23
CA GLY A 328 -3.74 -16.77 18.11
C GLY A 328 -3.28 -15.95 16.89
N TYR A 329 -2.18 -15.22 16.99
CA TYR A 329 -1.61 -14.46 15.87
C TYR A 329 -0.54 -15.28 15.15
N ALA A 330 -0.66 -15.42 13.84
CA ALA A 330 0.35 -16.04 13.02
C ALA A 330 1.54 -15.07 12.87
N VAL A 331 2.71 -15.45 13.36
CA VAL A 331 3.96 -14.70 13.21
C VAL A 331 4.65 -15.16 11.93
N GLY A 332 4.91 -14.22 11.04
CA GLY A 332 5.47 -14.48 9.72
C GLY A 332 6.93 -14.04 9.58
N LEU A 333 7.52 -14.40 8.44
CA LEU A 333 8.90 -14.05 8.12
C LEU A 333 9.16 -12.54 8.13
N TYR A 334 8.18 -11.75 7.68
CA TYR A 334 8.30 -10.30 7.55
C TYR A 334 7.96 -9.52 8.84
N ASP A 335 7.49 -10.22 9.87
CA ASP A 335 7.12 -9.60 11.15
C ASP A 335 8.34 -9.13 11.97
N VAL A 336 9.55 -9.45 11.54
CA VAL A 336 10.78 -8.83 12.04
C VAL A 336 10.88 -7.35 11.63
N LEU A 337 10.20 -6.94 10.58
CA LEU A 337 10.19 -5.55 10.11
C LEU A 337 9.11 -4.75 10.88
N PRO A 338 9.46 -3.66 11.57
CA PRO A 338 8.50 -2.87 12.34
C PRO A 338 7.39 -2.29 11.47
N THR A 339 7.71 -1.96 10.24
CA THR A 339 6.76 -1.39 9.26
C THR A 339 5.65 -2.37 8.86
N THR A 340 5.87 -3.69 8.94
CA THR A 340 4.81 -4.71 8.72
C THR A 340 3.69 -4.55 9.75
N HIS A 341 4.04 -4.44 11.04
CA HIS A 341 3.07 -4.22 12.11
C HIS A 341 2.40 -2.85 12.01
N ALA A 342 3.17 -1.83 11.60
CA ALA A 342 2.65 -0.48 11.43
C ALA A 342 1.57 -0.41 10.35
N VAL A 343 1.83 -0.97 9.17
CA VAL A 343 0.86 -1.02 8.06
C VAL A 343 -0.38 -1.82 8.46
N ALA A 344 -0.19 -2.98 9.11
CA ALA A 344 -1.30 -3.79 9.59
C ALA A 344 -2.17 -3.04 10.61
N ALA A 345 -1.53 -2.38 11.59
CA ALA A 345 -2.25 -1.58 12.59
C ALA A 345 -3.00 -0.41 11.96
N LEU A 346 -2.34 0.36 11.07
CA LEU A 346 -2.99 1.49 10.41
C LEU A 346 -4.16 1.06 9.52
N ASN A 347 -4.03 -0.03 8.77
CA ASN A 347 -5.15 -0.57 8.00
C ASN A 347 -6.33 -0.96 8.89
N LYS A 348 -6.09 -1.64 10.03
CA LYS A 348 -7.13 -1.97 11.00
C LYS A 348 -7.80 -0.71 11.55
N ILE A 349 -7.03 0.29 11.97
CA ILE A 349 -7.55 1.53 12.55
C ILE A 349 -8.27 2.35 11.48
N LEU A 350 -7.56 2.72 10.44
CA LEU A 350 -8.01 3.73 9.49
C LEU A 350 -9.08 3.19 8.53
N THR A 351 -9.04 1.89 8.19
CA THR A 351 -9.97 1.28 7.22
C THR A 351 -11.09 0.50 7.90
N LEU A 352 -10.78 -0.28 8.95
CA LEU A 352 -11.75 -1.16 9.59
C LEU A 352 -12.35 -0.57 10.87
N GLY A 353 -11.92 0.63 11.30
CA GLY A 353 -12.44 1.27 12.51
C GLY A 353 -11.98 0.63 13.81
N ALA A 354 -10.89 -0.14 13.79
CA ALA A 354 -10.40 -0.87 14.94
C ALA A 354 -9.96 0.05 16.09
N GLY A 355 -10.22 -0.39 17.30
CA GLY A 355 -9.78 0.26 18.53
C GLY A 355 -8.45 -0.28 19.07
N LEU A 356 -8.03 0.23 20.22
CA LEU A 356 -6.77 -0.16 20.86
C LEU A 356 -6.69 -1.68 21.13
N LYS A 357 -7.82 -2.32 21.50
CA LYS A 357 -7.86 -3.76 21.78
C LYS A 357 -7.55 -4.61 20.55
N ASP A 358 -7.92 -4.13 19.36
CA ASP A 358 -7.78 -4.88 18.12
C ASP A 358 -6.39 -4.79 17.52
N VAL A 359 -5.60 -3.76 17.92
CA VAL A 359 -4.24 -3.51 17.46
C VAL A 359 -3.19 -3.71 18.56
N TYR A 360 -3.59 -4.31 19.68
CA TYR A 360 -2.70 -4.54 20.82
C TYR A 360 -1.45 -5.34 20.44
N PHE A 361 -1.63 -6.38 19.63
CA PHE A 361 -0.51 -7.23 19.19
C PHE A 361 0.49 -6.44 18.34
N GLU A 362 0.02 -5.67 17.37
CA GLU A 362 0.86 -4.85 16.51
C GLU A 362 1.63 -3.78 17.30
N LEU A 363 0.96 -3.13 18.25
CA LEU A 363 1.60 -2.14 19.11
C LEU A 363 2.64 -2.77 20.05
N ALA A 364 2.34 -3.93 20.61
CA ALA A 364 3.30 -4.66 21.44
C ALA A 364 4.54 -5.10 20.64
N ALA A 365 4.32 -5.65 19.44
CA ALA A 365 5.38 -6.03 18.52
C ALA A 365 6.24 -4.83 18.10
N LEU A 366 5.60 -3.73 17.69
CA LEU A 366 6.28 -2.46 17.37
C LEU A 366 7.14 -1.95 18.52
N THR A 367 6.57 -1.94 19.73
CA THR A 367 7.29 -1.47 20.94
C THR A 367 8.49 -2.37 21.23
N LEU A 368 8.31 -3.69 21.17
CA LEU A 368 9.39 -4.66 21.37
C LEU A 368 10.52 -4.47 20.34
N LEU A 369 10.16 -4.39 19.06
CA LEU A 369 11.13 -4.17 17.98
C LEU A 369 11.83 -2.81 18.12
N SER A 370 11.14 -1.75 18.55
CA SER A 370 11.73 -0.45 18.82
C SER A 370 12.85 -0.54 19.88
N VAL A 371 12.56 -1.23 20.99
CA VAL A 371 13.54 -1.44 22.06
C VAL A 371 14.70 -2.28 21.57
N LEU A 372 14.42 -3.39 20.86
CA LEU A 372 15.46 -4.28 20.33
C LEU A 372 16.41 -3.56 19.37
N TYR A 373 15.88 -2.83 18.40
CA TYR A 373 16.71 -2.10 17.42
C TYR A 373 17.49 -0.95 18.07
N PHE A 374 16.88 -0.22 18.98
CA PHE A 374 17.57 0.83 19.72
C PHE A 374 18.71 0.27 20.56
N VAL A 375 18.45 -0.77 21.36
CA VAL A 375 19.47 -1.41 22.21
C VAL A 375 20.59 -2.02 21.37
N ALA A 376 20.24 -2.71 20.28
CA ALA A 376 21.21 -3.26 19.33
C ALA A 376 22.06 -2.14 18.69
N GLY A 377 21.45 -1.02 18.32
CA GLY A 377 22.14 0.16 17.79
C GLY A 377 23.14 0.76 18.80
N VAL A 378 22.70 0.98 20.03
CA VAL A 378 23.56 1.49 21.12
C VAL A 378 24.72 0.51 21.42
N TRP A 379 24.43 -0.79 21.47
CA TRP A 379 25.44 -1.82 21.72
C TRP A 379 26.50 -1.87 20.60
N MET A 380 26.04 -1.87 19.33
CA MET A 380 26.92 -1.89 18.17
C MET A 380 27.79 -0.63 18.10
N PHE A 381 27.17 0.54 18.27
CA PHE A 381 27.88 1.80 18.33
C PHE A 381 28.97 1.81 19.39
N LYS A 382 28.65 1.33 20.61
CA LYS A 382 29.62 1.22 21.70
C LYS A 382 30.79 0.27 21.37
N ARG A 383 30.46 -0.84 20.70
CA ARG A 383 31.49 -1.87 20.37
C ARG A 383 32.44 -1.38 19.28
N VAL A 384 31.93 -0.67 18.27
CA VAL A 384 32.72 -0.26 17.08
C VAL A 384 33.45 1.05 17.29
N HIS A 385 32.82 2.04 17.96
CA HIS A 385 33.35 3.40 18.02
C HIS A 385 33.89 3.82 19.38
N LEU A 386 33.64 3.08 20.47
CA LEU A 386 34.09 3.45 21.82
C LEU A 386 35.10 2.47 22.43
N LYS A 387 35.35 1.34 21.78
CA LYS A 387 36.33 0.35 22.26
C LYS A 387 37.70 0.42 21.57
N SER A 388 37.94 1.44 20.74
CA SER A 388 39.23 1.68 20.09
C SER A 388 40.10 2.63 20.88
#